data_c397188bd9a3994fe4d982965cb4ea06
#
_entry.id   c397188bd9a3994fe4d982965cb4ea06
#
_cell.length_a   1.000
_cell.length_b   1.000
_cell.length_c   1.000
_cell.angle_alpha   90.00
_cell.angle_beta   90.00
_cell.angle_gamma   90.00
#
_symmetry.space_group_name_H-M   'P 1'
#
loop_
_entity.id
_entity.type
_entity.pdbx_description
1 polymer ?
#
loop_
_entity_poly.entity_id
_entity_poly.type
_entity_poly.pdbx_seq_one_letter_code
_entity_poly.pdbx_strand_id
1 'polypeptide(L)'
;MSFALSDNFIEKYKRKRAPFGFNGLGELVYMRTYSRLKEDGKNEMWWETVQRVVQGTYNMQKKHIERYDLGWNAWQAQRSAQEMYERIFNMKFLPPGRGLWSMGTALTEEKGLYAALNNCAFVSTNNLKDDLSKPFTFLMDASMVGVGVGFDTKGAESFVIR
;
A
#
# COMPACT_ATOMS: atom_id res chain seq x y z
N MET A 1 17.12 -12.44 1.68
CA MET A 1 16.57 -12.42 0.30
C MET A 1 15.10 -12.02 0.35
N SER A 2 14.64 -11.16 -0.58
CA SER A 2 13.24 -10.78 -0.70
C SER A 2 12.37 -11.95 -1.18
N PHE A 3 11.08 -11.92 -0.85
CA PHE A 3 10.11 -12.87 -1.41
C PHE A 3 9.82 -12.51 -2.88
N ALA A 4 9.73 -13.51 -3.74
CA ALA A 4 9.29 -13.35 -5.12
C ALA A 4 8.30 -14.47 -5.49
N LEU A 5 7.28 -14.13 -6.27
CA LEU A 5 6.42 -15.12 -6.90
C LEU A 5 7.22 -15.89 -7.95
N SER A 6 6.94 -17.19 -8.11
CA SER A 6 7.65 -18.01 -9.09
C SER A 6 7.39 -17.53 -10.52
N ASP A 7 8.43 -17.50 -11.36
CA ASP A 7 8.35 -17.04 -12.74
C ASP A 7 7.34 -17.84 -13.57
N ASN A 8 7.32 -19.16 -13.39
CA ASN A 8 6.36 -20.04 -14.07
C ASN A 8 4.90 -19.69 -13.75
N PHE A 9 4.63 -19.16 -12.56
CA PHE A 9 3.29 -18.71 -12.21
C PHE A 9 2.97 -17.38 -12.90
N ILE A 10 3.87 -16.42 -12.86
CA ILE A 10 3.68 -15.09 -13.46
C ILE A 10 3.53 -15.16 -14.99
N GLU A 11 4.30 -16.02 -15.66
CA GLU A 11 4.21 -16.20 -17.12
C GLU A 11 2.77 -16.50 -17.62
N LYS A 12 1.96 -17.18 -16.80
CA LYS A 12 0.56 -17.47 -17.13
C LYS A 12 -0.31 -16.22 -17.25
N TYR A 13 0.11 -15.10 -16.64
CA TYR A 13 -0.66 -13.85 -16.56
C TYR A 13 -0.18 -12.76 -17.51
N LYS A 14 1.06 -12.81 -17.98
CA LYS A 14 1.62 -11.80 -18.89
C LYS A 14 0.81 -11.59 -20.16
N ARG A 15 0.16 -12.65 -20.66
CA ARG A 15 -0.65 -12.61 -21.89
C ARG A 15 -2.17 -12.54 -21.62
N LYS A 16 -2.58 -12.60 -20.36
CA LYS A 16 -3.99 -12.50 -20.02
C LYS A 16 -4.45 -11.05 -20.04
N ARG A 17 -5.60 -10.83 -20.67
CA ARG A 17 -6.25 -9.52 -20.58
C ARG A 17 -6.73 -9.27 -19.15
N ALA A 18 -6.50 -8.06 -18.64
CA ALA A 18 -7.05 -7.64 -17.35
C ALA A 18 -8.58 -7.61 -17.43
N PRO A 19 -9.30 -8.11 -16.41
CA PRO A 19 -10.77 -8.18 -16.42
C PRO A 19 -11.40 -6.84 -16.00
N PHE A 20 -10.94 -5.74 -16.56
CA PHE A 20 -11.53 -4.44 -16.32
C PHE A 20 -12.94 -4.36 -16.92
N GLY A 21 -13.88 -3.87 -16.11
CA GLY A 21 -15.27 -3.68 -16.51
C GLY A 21 -15.58 -2.22 -16.92
N PHE A 22 -16.88 -1.90 -16.91
CA PHE A 22 -17.40 -0.55 -17.15
C PHE A 22 -17.05 0.02 -18.52
N ASN A 23 -17.13 -0.79 -19.58
CA ASN A 23 -16.88 -0.36 -20.95
C ASN A 23 -15.56 0.42 -21.16
N GLY A 24 -14.48 -0.03 -20.51
CA GLY A 24 -13.16 0.58 -20.61
C GLY A 24 -12.85 1.64 -19.54
N LEU A 25 -13.84 2.13 -18.79
CA LEU A 25 -13.61 3.11 -17.72
C LEU A 25 -12.70 2.56 -16.64
N GLY A 26 -12.84 1.26 -16.29
CA GLY A 26 -11.97 0.62 -15.31
C GLY A 26 -10.50 0.62 -15.72
N GLU A 27 -10.22 0.35 -17.00
CA GLU A 27 -8.86 0.41 -17.54
C GLU A 27 -8.29 1.84 -17.53
N LEU A 28 -9.11 2.82 -17.94
CA LEU A 28 -8.71 4.22 -17.93
C LEU A 28 -8.36 4.70 -16.52
N VAL A 29 -9.19 4.38 -15.52
CA VAL A 29 -8.94 4.73 -14.12
C VAL A 29 -7.68 4.05 -13.59
N TYR A 30 -7.49 2.76 -13.90
CA TYR A 30 -6.29 2.03 -13.54
C TYR A 30 -5.02 2.69 -14.12
N MET A 31 -4.99 2.91 -15.42
CA MET A 31 -3.82 3.50 -16.11
C MET A 31 -3.48 4.89 -15.58
N ARG A 32 -4.48 5.71 -15.32
CA ARG A 32 -4.28 7.08 -14.82
C ARG A 32 -3.82 7.14 -13.37
N THR A 33 -4.31 6.23 -12.51
CA THR A 33 -4.20 6.39 -11.06
C THR A 33 -3.27 5.38 -10.41
N TYR A 34 -3.30 4.12 -10.83
CA TYR A 34 -2.66 3.01 -10.10
C TYR A 34 -1.47 2.40 -10.82
N SER A 35 -1.44 2.46 -12.14
CA SER A 35 -0.30 2.00 -12.93
C SER A 35 0.92 2.89 -12.65
N ARG A 36 2.05 2.26 -12.27
CA ARG A 36 3.28 3.00 -11.96
C ARG A 36 4.16 3.08 -13.19
N LEU A 37 4.88 4.18 -13.30
CA LEU A 37 5.90 4.35 -14.32
C LEU A 37 7.12 3.50 -13.94
N LYS A 38 7.59 2.69 -14.87
CA LYS A 38 8.80 1.86 -14.73
C LYS A 38 10.03 2.63 -15.21
N GLU A 39 11.22 2.09 -14.93
CA GLU A 39 12.49 2.67 -15.34
C GLU A 39 12.65 2.77 -16.88
N ASP A 40 11.99 1.86 -17.62
CA ASP A 40 11.94 1.87 -19.08
C ASP A 40 11.01 2.94 -19.69
N GLY A 41 10.43 3.79 -18.85
CA GLY A 41 9.50 4.84 -19.26
C GLY A 41 8.09 4.36 -19.62
N LYS A 42 7.78 3.08 -19.43
CA LYS A 42 6.46 2.50 -19.68
C LYS A 42 5.69 2.36 -18.37
N ASN A 43 4.39 2.43 -18.48
CA ASN A 43 3.52 2.14 -17.35
C ASN A 43 3.43 0.63 -17.07
N GLU A 44 3.24 0.29 -15.80
CA GLU A 44 2.93 -1.09 -15.40
C GLU A 44 1.66 -1.58 -16.09
N MET A 45 1.70 -2.81 -16.56
CA MET A 45 0.50 -3.57 -16.92
C MET A 45 -0.18 -4.11 -15.65
N TRP A 46 -1.46 -4.48 -15.74
CA TRP A 46 -2.20 -4.97 -14.57
C TRP A 46 -1.53 -6.15 -13.87
N TRP A 47 -1.00 -7.11 -14.62
CA TRP A 47 -0.29 -8.25 -14.04
C TRP A 47 0.97 -7.84 -13.26
N GLU A 48 1.68 -6.78 -13.70
CA GLU A 48 2.86 -6.23 -13.00
C GLU A 48 2.47 -5.53 -11.70
N THR A 49 1.40 -4.73 -11.73
CA THR A 49 0.87 -4.09 -10.53
C THR A 49 0.45 -5.13 -9.48
N VAL A 50 -0.28 -6.17 -9.90
CA VAL A 50 -0.69 -7.25 -8.97
C VAL A 50 0.54 -7.98 -8.41
N GLN A 51 1.55 -8.26 -9.24
CA GLN A 51 2.80 -8.86 -8.81
C GLN A 51 3.51 -8.00 -7.78
N ARG A 52 3.68 -6.71 -8.03
CA ARG A 52 4.31 -5.77 -7.12
C ARG A 52 3.59 -5.71 -5.76
N VAL A 53 2.27 -5.59 -5.78
CA VAL A 53 1.45 -5.50 -4.57
C VAL A 53 1.57 -6.76 -3.73
N VAL A 54 1.44 -7.92 -4.34
CA VAL A 54 1.53 -9.22 -3.63
C VAL A 54 2.95 -9.43 -3.10
N GLN A 55 3.96 -9.22 -3.92
CA GLN A 55 5.36 -9.38 -3.46
C GLN A 55 5.71 -8.42 -2.33
N GLY A 56 5.28 -7.15 -2.42
CA GLY A 56 5.47 -6.17 -1.34
C GLY A 56 4.80 -6.57 -0.03
N THR A 57 3.57 -7.09 -0.12
CA THR A 57 2.85 -7.60 1.06
C THR A 57 3.59 -8.76 1.72
N TYR A 58 4.04 -9.73 0.95
CA TYR A 58 4.75 -10.89 1.47
C TYR A 58 6.18 -10.56 1.91
N ASN A 59 6.83 -9.55 1.32
CA ASN A 59 8.11 -9.02 1.82
C ASN A 59 7.94 -8.39 3.20
N MET A 60 6.90 -7.61 3.41
CA MET A 60 6.60 -7.02 4.71
C MET A 60 6.35 -8.12 5.77
N GLN A 61 5.55 -9.13 5.45
CA GLN A 61 5.32 -10.27 6.33
C GLN A 61 6.61 -11.04 6.62
N LYS A 62 7.41 -11.31 5.60
CA LYS A 62 8.67 -12.02 5.73
C LYS A 62 9.64 -11.28 6.65
N LYS A 63 9.82 -9.97 6.43
CA LYS A 63 10.64 -9.12 7.28
C LYS A 63 10.20 -9.18 8.76
N HIS A 64 8.88 -9.19 9.00
CA HIS A 64 8.33 -9.31 10.35
C HIS A 64 8.61 -10.68 10.97
N ILE A 65 8.32 -11.76 10.25
CA ILE A 65 8.51 -13.14 10.70
C ILE A 65 9.99 -13.41 11.00
N GLU A 66 10.90 -12.99 10.12
CA GLU A 66 12.35 -13.14 10.31
C GLU A 66 12.86 -12.29 11.49
N ARG A 67 12.34 -11.08 11.67
CA ARG A 67 12.71 -10.19 12.78
C ARG A 67 12.41 -10.78 14.14
N TYR A 68 11.32 -11.53 14.26
CA TYR A 68 10.87 -12.13 15.52
C TYR A 68 11.11 -13.64 15.61
N ASP A 69 11.88 -14.21 14.68
CA ASP A 69 12.24 -15.64 14.62
C ASP A 69 11.03 -16.59 14.68
N LEU A 70 9.96 -16.21 13.96
CA LEU A 70 8.70 -16.97 13.97
C LEU A 70 8.66 -18.11 12.94
N GLY A 71 9.75 -18.33 12.18
CA GLY A 71 9.87 -19.40 11.21
C GLY A 71 9.15 -19.11 9.88
N TRP A 72 9.90 -18.65 8.87
CA TRP A 72 9.37 -18.42 7.53
C TRP A 72 9.21 -19.73 6.74
N ASN A 73 7.98 -20.02 6.29
CA ASN A 73 7.71 -21.18 5.43
C ASN A 73 7.53 -20.72 3.97
N ALA A 74 8.57 -20.90 3.16
CA ALA A 74 8.59 -20.43 1.77
C ALA A 74 7.53 -21.10 0.88
N TRP A 75 7.26 -22.40 1.09
CA TRP A 75 6.26 -23.13 0.31
C TRP A 75 4.85 -22.62 0.59
N GLN A 76 4.53 -22.45 1.85
CA GLN A 76 3.23 -21.94 2.29
C GLN A 76 3.02 -20.49 1.84
N ALA A 77 4.07 -19.67 1.89
CA ALA A 77 4.06 -18.31 1.39
C ALA A 77 3.81 -18.26 -0.12
N GLN A 78 4.48 -19.10 -0.91
CA GLN A 78 4.25 -19.17 -2.37
C GLN A 78 2.80 -19.54 -2.69
N ARG A 79 2.25 -20.58 -2.05
CA ARG A 79 0.88 -21.02 -2.28
C ARG A 79 -0.13 -19.91 -1.96
N SER A 80 -0.01 -19.32 -0.79
CA SER A 80 -0.88 -18.26 -0.32
C SER A 80 -0.77 -16.99 -1.19
N ALA A 81 0.46 -16.61 -1.58
CA ALA A 81 0.70 -15.47 -2.46
C ALA A 81 0.12 -15.67 -3.87
N GLN A 82 0.22 -16.87 -4.42
CA GLN A 82 -0.39 -17.20 -5.72
C GLN A 82 -1.92 -17.10 -5.66
N GLU A 83 -2.54 -17.59 -4.58
CA GLU A 83 -3.98 -17.46 -4.38
C GLU A 83 -4.39 -15.97 -4.24
N MET A 84 -3.66 -15.18 -3.46
CA MET A 84 -3.90 -13.74 -3.34
C MET A 84 -3.77 -13.03 -4.69
N TYR A 85 -2.73 -13.37 -5.46
CA TYR A 85 -2.53 -12.85 -6.81
C TYR A 85 -3.72 -13.13 -7.73
N GLU A 86 -4.20 -14.38 -7.76
CA GLU A 86 -5.33 -14.79 -8.59
C GLU A 86 -6.62 -14.04 -8.22
N ARG A 87 -6.86 -13.85 -6.93
CA ARG A 87 -8.02 -13.09 -6.44
C ARG A 87 -7.98 -11.63 -6.86
N ILE A 88 -6.81 -10.99 -6.71
CA ILE A 88 -6.63 -9.58 -7.10
C ILE A 88 -6.71 -9.44 -8.63
N PHE A 89 -5.99 -10.30 -9.37
CA PHE A 89 -5.98 -10.23 -10.83
C PHE A 89 -7.38 -10.36 -11.43
N ASN A 90 -8.20 -11.26 -10.88
CA ASN A 90 -9.57 -11.51 -11.33
C ASN A 90 -10.61 -10.57 -10.67
N MET A 91 -10.22 -9.49 -10.00
CA MET A 91 -11.11 -8.52 -9.35
C MET A 91 -12.05 -9.11 -8.29
N LYS A 92 -11.72 -10.30 -7.74
CA LYS A 92 -12.50 -10.93 -6.65
C LYS A 92 -12.19 -10.32 -5.27
N PHE A 93 -11.03 -9.71 -5.15
CA PHE A 93 -10.57 -8.96 -4.00
C PHE A 93 -9.65 -7.83 -4.50
N LEU A 94 -9.83 -6.63 -3.96
CA LEU A 94 -8.92 -5.52 -4.22
C LEU A 94 -8.46 -4.92 -2.90
N PRO A 95 -7.16 -4.65 -2.74
CA PRO A 95 -6.70 -3.86 -1.62
C PRO A 95 -7.23 -2.42 -1.74
N PRO A 96 -7.21 -1.63 -0.66
CA PRO A 96 -7.47 -0.21 -0.74
C PRO A 96 -6.62 0.46 -1.83
N GLY A 97 -7.11 1.56 -2.41
CA GLY A 97 -6.40 2.28 -3.48
C GLY A 97 -4.94 2.60 -3.13
N ARG A 98 -4.65 2.93 -1.87
CA ARG A 98 -3.28 3.12 -1.38
C ARG A 98 -2.42 1.87 -1.44
N GLY A 99 -2.99 0.70 -1.20
CA GLY A 99 -2.32 -0.58 -1.39
C GLY A 99 -1.89 -0.79 -2.84
N LEU A 100 -2.79 -0.55 -3.80
CA LEU A 100 -2.46 -0.62 -5.23
C LEU A 100 -1.40 0.42 -5.63
N TRP A 101 -1.45 1.61 -5.03
CA TRP A 101 -0.56 2.72 -5.39
C TRP A 101 0.83 2.62 -4.77
N SER A 102 0.94 2.26 -3.49
CA SER A 102 2.18 2.37 -2.70
C SER A 102 2.84 1.04 -2.36
N MET A 103 2.07 -0.07 -2.23
CA MET A 103 2.65 -1.34 -1.80
C MET A 103 3.66 -1.87 -2.81
N GLY A 104 4.83 -2.28 -2.33
CA GLY A 104 5.92 -2.80 -3.15
C GLY A 104 6.65 -1.75 -3.99
N THR A 105 6.42 -0.46 -3.76
CA THR A 105 7.18 0.64 -4.35
C THR A 105 8.38 1.01 -3.47
N ALA A 106 9.26 1.88 -3.96
CA ALA A 106 10.36 2.44 -3.19
C ALA A 106 9.93 3.07 -1.85
N LEU A 107 8.69 3.58 -1.77
CA LEU A 107 8.13 4.13 -0.51
C LEU A 107 8.08 3.08 0.60
N THR A 108 7.64 1.86 0.30
CA THR A 108 7.51 0.78 1.29
C THR A 108 8.75 -0.09 1.37
N GLU A 109 9.41 -0.39 0.24
CA GLU A 109 10.52 -1.34 0.19
C GLU A 109 11.87 -0.73 0.61
N GLU A 110 12.15 0.50 0.18
CA GLU A 110 13.41 1.18 0.44
C GLU A 110 13.31 2.14 1.63
N LYS A 111 12.27 2.99 1.64
CA LYS A 111 12.11 4.03 2.67
C LYS A 111 11.37 3.56 3.92
N GLY A 112 10.71 2.39 3.88
CA GLY A 112 9.94 1.86 5.00
C GLY A 112 8.74 2.72 5.42
N LEU A 113 8.24 3.58 4.53
CA LEU A 113 7.15 4.52 4.82
C LEU A 113 5.78 3.85 4.70
N TYR A 114 5.53 2.86 5.56
CA TYR A 114 4.26 2.12 5.57
C TYR A 114 3.04 2.98 5.93
N ALA A 115 3.25 4.15 6.53
CA ALA A 115 2.19 5.14 6.73
C ALA A 115 1.49 5.53 5.42
N ALA A 116 2.21 5.51 4.29
CA ALA A 116 1.66 5.77 2.96
C ALA A 116 0.57 4.78 2.52
N LEU A 117 0.42 3.64 3.19
CA LEU A 117 -0.65 2.66 2.94
C LEU A 117 -1.98 3.04 3.59
N ASN A 118 -1.97 3.98 4.54
CA ASN A 118 -3.18 4.46 5.18
C ASN A 118 -3.89 5.50 4.30
N ASN A 119 -5.21 5.36 4.15
CA ASN A 119 -6.00 6.37 3.45
C ASN A 119 -6.27 7.58 4.34
N CYS A 120 -6.60 7.34 5.60
CA CYS A 120 -7.01 8.35 6.57
C CYS A 120 -6.34 8.12 7.91
N ALA A 121 -6.11 9.21 8.63
CA ALA A 121 -5.65 9.22 10.02
C ALA A 121 -6.44 10.26 10.81
N PHE A 122 -6.39 10.14 12.12
CA PHE A 122 -7.02 11.07 13.03
C PHE A 122 -6.07 11.37 14.18
N VAL A 123 -6.02 12.62 14.59
CA VAL A 123 -5.29 13.05 15.77
C VAL A 123 -6.18 13.95 16.63
N SER A 124 -6.23 13.68 17.94
CA SER A 124 -7.00 14.50 18.87
C SER A 124 -6.22 15.71 19.32
N THR A 125 -6.92 16.84 19.49
CA THR A 125 -6.37 18.07 20.08
C THR A 125 -6.46 18.10 21.61
N ASN A 126 -6.94 17.03 22.25
CA ASN A 126 -7.10 16.99 23.73
C ASN A 126 -5.77 17.09 24.52
N ASN A 127 -4.65 16.70 23.93
CA ASN A 127 -3.34 16.63 24.59
C ASN A 127 -2.41 17.81 24.24
N LEU A 128 -2.99 18.95 23.88
CA LEU A 128 -2.20 20.14 23.53
C LEU A 128 -1.49 20.79 24.74
N LYS A 129 -1.81 20.35 25.96
CA LYS A 129 -1.18 20.91 27.19
C LYS A 129 0.32 20.74 27.25
N ASP A 130 0.83 19.62 26.69
CA ASP A 130 2.25 19.30 26.75
C ASP A 130 3.02 19.85 25.54
N ASP A 131 2.39 19.89 24.39
CA ASP A 131 3.02 20.37 23.16
C ASP A 131 1.95 20.74 22.12
N LEU A 132 1.78 22.03 21.90
CA LEU A 132 0.84 22.60 20.93
C LEU A 132 1.13 22.18 19.49
N SER A 133 2.38 21.86 19.20
CA SER A 133 2.79 21.55 17.82
C SER A 133 2.47 20.12 17.38
N LYS A 134 2.33 19.17 18.31
CA LYS A 134 2.18 17.73 18.00
C LYS A 134 1.08 17.39 16.99
N PRO A 135 -0.17 17.87 17.11
CA PRO A 135 -1.20 17.55 16.14
C PRO A 135 -0.89 18.10 14.74
N PHE A 136 -0.26 19.28 14.68
CA PHE A 136 0.10 19.90 13.40
C PHE A 136 1.31 19.23 12.76
N THR A 137 2.30 18.81 13.55
CA THR A 137 3.42 17.99 13.08
C THR A 137 2.91 16.66 12.53
N PHE A 138 2.04 15.98 13.28
CA PHE A 138 1.40 14.74 12.81
C PHE A 138 0.63 14.94 11.50
N LEU A 139 -0.16 16.03 11.41
CA LEU A 139 -0.88 16.39 10.18
C LEU A 139 0.10 16.55 9.00
N MET A 140 1.19 17.28 9.22
CA MET A 140 2.19 17.53 8.18
C MET A 140 2.85 16.24 7.72
N ASP A 141 3.40 15.45 8.66
CA ASP A 141 4.09 14.20 8.37
C ASP A 141 3.19 13.20 7.61
N ALA A 142 1.96 13.02 8.07
CA ALA A 142 1.00 12.14 7.43
C ALA A 142 0.58 12.66 6.04
N SER A 143 0.36 13.97 5.90
CA SER A 143 -0.01 14.58 4.62
C SER A 143 1.11 14.48 3.58
N MET A 144 2.38 14.55 3.98
CA MET A 144 3.53 14.40 3.08
C MET A 144 3.58 13.02 2.41
N VAL A 145 3.04 11.99 3.04
CA VAL A 145 2.89 10.64 2.44
C VAL A 145 1.48 10.42 1.87
N GLY A 146 0.68 11.48 1.81
CA GLY A 146 -0.64 11.51 1.16
C GLY A 146 -1.80 10.98 2.00
N VAL A 147 -1.64 10.85 3.31
CA VAL A 147 -2.73 10.46 4.23
C VAL A 147 -3.65 11.65 4.47
N GLY A 148 -4.96 11.47 4.34
CA GLY A 148 -5.94 12.46 4.77
C GLY A 148 -6.05 12.47 6.29
N VAL A 149 -5.83 13.64 6.93
CA VAL A 149 -5.85 13.75 8.39
C VAL A 149 -7.01 14.59 8.86
N GLY A 150 -7.82 14.02 9.76
CA GLY A 150 -8.83 14.73 10.53
C GLY A 150 -8.35 15.00 11.97
N PHE A 151 -8.90 16.02 12.59
CA PHE A 151 -8.70 16.28 14.01
C PHE A 151 -9.98 16.87 14.62
N ASP A 152 -10.12 16.69 15.92
CA ASP A 152 -11.25 17.26 16.67
C ASP A 152 -10.90 18.66 17.23
N THR A 153 -11.91 19.31 17.79
CA THR A 153 -11.78 20.59 18.51
C THR A 153 -12.00 20.44 20.01
N LYS A 154 -12.06 19.21 20.54
CA LYS A 154 -12.39 18.95 21.95
C LYS A 154 -11.40 19.59 22.95
N GLY A 155 -10.15 19.79 22.54
CA GLY A 155 -9.16 20.44 23.35
C GLY A 155 -9.21 21.98 23.31
N ALA A 156 -9.91 22.55 22.33
CA ALA A 156 -9.90 23.99 22.10
C ALA A 156 -10.49 24.80 23.28
N GLU A 157 -11.52 24.27 23.93
CA GLU A 157 -12.16 24.93 25.09
C GLU A 157 -11.24 25.07 26.33
N SER A 158 -10.22 24.23 26.42
CA SER A 158 -9.28 24.24 27.55
C SER A 158 -8.07 25.14 27.30
N PHE A 159 -7.99 25.80 26.15
CA PHE A 159 -6.88 26.66 25.75
C PHE A 159 -7.17 28.13 26.07
N VAL A 160 -6.28 28.71 26.84
CA VAL A 160 -6.18 30.17 26.98
C VAL A 160 -4.94 30.61 26.21
N ILE A 161 -5.16 31.28 25.09
CA ILE A 161 -4.08 31.96 24.35
C ILE A 161 -3.73 33.22 25.16
N ARG A 162 -2.51 33.27 25.66
CA ARG A 162 -1.97 34.45 26.34
C ARG A 162 -1.03 35.20 25.42
#